data_3301ecdaf43ac4120c29f7651f5bf129
#
_entry.id   3301ecdaf43ac4120c29f7651f5bf129
#
_cell.length_a   1.000
_cell.length_b   1.000
_cell.length_c   1.000
_cell.angle_alpha   90.00
_cell.angle_beta   90.00
_cell.angle_gamma   90.00
#
_symmetry.space_group_name_H-M   'P 1'
#
loop_
_entity.id
_entity.type
_entity.pdbx_description
1 polymer ?
#
loop_
_entity_poly.entity_id
_entity_poly.type
_entity_poly.pdbx_seq_one_letter_code
_entity_poly.pdbx_strand_id
1 'polypeptide(L)'
;MKPLLFLDVDGPLNPYGALSAPAPPDGFHPHRMRPAGWSWPEPLTVLLDPDHGTRLRALQRHYELVWATTWEDEANAWIAPVLGLPPLPYVDFPAPAVPGPAGTFWKTRRLLAYADARRFAWVDDDITEADDLWARRHHPAPALLLPIDRSVGLRAADFDRLERWAGTG
;
A
#
# COMPACT_ATOMS: atom_id res chain seq x y z
N MET A 1 7.93 6.44 -19.31
CA MET A 1 7.20 6.91 -18.09
C MET A 1 7.40 5.82 -17.01
N LYS A 2 7.74 6.20 -15.77
CA LYS A 2 7.90 5.21 -14.69
C LYS A 2 6.58 4.49 -14.42
N PRO A 3 6.59 3.19 -14.07
CA PRO A 3 5.43 2.52 -13.54
C PRO A 3 4.96 3.17 -12.23
N LEU A 4 3.68 2.98 -11.88
CA LEU A 4 3.14 3.37 -10.57
C LEU A 4 3.45 2.27 -9.54
N LEU A 5 3.65 2.67 -8.28
CA LEU A 5 3.61 1.77 -7.14
C LEU A 5 2.46 2.22 -6.23
N PHE A 6 1.35 1.51 -6.30
CA PHE A 6 0.23 1.69 -5.39
C PHE A 6 0.54 1.02 -4.05
N LEU A 7 0.46 1.79 -2.98
CA LEU A 7 0.92 1.41 -1.67
C LEU A 7 -0.20 1.56 -0.64
N ASP A 8 -0.66 0.46 -0.08
CA ASP A 8 -1.52 0.52 1.10
C ASP A 8 -0.69 0.74 2.37
N VAL A 9 -1.31 1.27 3.40
CA VAL A 9 -0.72 1.47 4.73
C VAL A 9 -1.00 0.27 5.61
N ASP A 10 -2.29 -0.01 5.84
CA ASP A 10 -2.71 -1.08 6.74
C ASP A 10 -2.47 -2.45 6.09
N GLY A 11 -1.78 -3.33 6.80
CA GLY A 11 -1.24 -4.58 6.29
C GLY A 11 0.22 -4.43 5.85
N PRO A 12 0.52 -3.81 4.70
CA PRO A 12 1.89 -3.72 4.18
C PRO A 12 2.87 -2.93 5.04
N LEU A 13 2.53 -1.72 5.43
CA LEU A 13 3.40 -0.83 6.23
C LEU A 13 3.09 -0.89 7.72
N ASN A 14 1.82 -1.07 8.05
CA ASN A 14 1.30 -1.25 9.39
C ASN A 14 0.76 -2.68 9.54
N PRO A 15 1.56 -3.65 10.02
CA PRO A 15 1.09 -5.02 10.21
C PRO A 15 0.13 -5.11 11.41
N TYR A 16 -1.06 -4.54 11.23
CA TYR A 16 -2.06 -4.42 12.29
C TYR A 16 -2.53 -5.77 12.84
N GLY A 17 -2.40 -6.86 12.07
CA GLY A 17 -2.64 -8.22 12.54
C GLY A 17 -1.70 -8.65 13.66
N ALA A 18 -0.55 -7.98 13.81
CA ALA A 18 0.40 -8.23 14.89
C ALA A 18 0.12 -7.41 16.17
N LEU A 19 -0.85 -6.50 16.17
CA LEU A 19 -1.14 -5.65 17.34
C LEU A 19 -1.55 -6.44 18.60
N SER A 20 -2.07 -7.66 18.44
CA SER A 20 -2.41 -8.57 19.54
C SER A 20 -1.27 -9.50 19.94
N ALA A 21 -0.14 -9.48 19.24
CA ALA A 21 1.02 -10.29 19.55
C ALA A 21 1.76 -9.72 20.80
N PRO A 22 2.52 -10.56 21.54
CA PRO A 22 3.28 -10.11 22.70
C PRO A 22 4.32 -9.03 22.40
N ALA A 23 4.82 -9.00 21.17
CA ALA A 23 5.75 -7.98 20.66
C ALA A 23 5.46 -7.72 19.16
N PRO A 24 5.73 -6.50 18.68
CA PRO A 24 5.67 -6.22 17.24
C PRO A 24 6.71 -7.05 16.47
N PRO A 25 6.53 -7.26 15.15
CA PRO A 25 7.56 -7.86 14.31
C PRO A 25 8.87 -7.06 14.37
N ASP A 26 9.99 -7.72 14.10
CA ASP A 26 11.32 -7.09 14.11
C ASP A 26 11.37 -5.86 13.20
N GLY A 27 11.94 -4.75 13.69
CA GLY A 27 12.03 -3.47 12.98
C GLY A 27 10.82 -2.55 13.15
N PHE A 28 9.66 -3.08 13.54
CA PHE A 28 8.46 -2.29 13.71
C PHE A 28 8.36 -1.65 15.10
N HIS A 29 7.98 -0.38 15.13
CA HIS A 29 7.79 0.39 16.35
C HIS A 29 6.37 0.97 16.42
N PRO A 30 5.73 0.98 17.61
CA PRO A 30 4.41 1.53 17.78
C PRO A 30 4.44 3.08 17.77
N HIS A 31 3.54 3.67 16.98
CA HIS A 31 3.27 5.09 16.93
C HIS A 31 1.83 5.37 17.32
N ARG A 32 1.60 6.48 18.05
CA ARG A 32 0.27 6.90 18.51
C ARG A 32 -0.20 8.04 17.62
N MET A 33 -1.29 7.84 16.87
CA MET A 33 -1.77 8.76 15.85
C MET A 33 -3.24 9.13 16.05
N ARG A 34 -3.62 10.33 15.62
CA ARG A 34 -5.01 10.80 15.63
C ARG A 34 -5.34 11.43 14.28
N PRO A 35 -5.53 10.61 13.22
CA PRO A 35 -5.90 11.14 11.91
C PRO A 35 -7.28 11.83 11.97
N ALA A 36 -7.56 12.68 10.99
CA ALA A 36 -8.85 13.35 10.90
C ALA A 36 -10.01 12.33 10.91
N GLY A 37 -11.05 12.62 11.67
CA GLY A 37 -12.16 11.70 11.85
C GLY A 37 -11.96 10.57 12.88
N TRP A 38 -10.80 10.44 13.50
CA TRP A 38 -10.59 9.49 14.58
C TRP A 38 -11.33 9.95 15.84
N SER A 39 -12.40 9.26 16.18
CA SER A 39 -13.35 9.64 17.27
C SER A 39 -13.15 8.87 18.58
N TRP A 40 -12.26 7.86 18.60
CA TRP A 40 -12.04 7.07 19.81
C TRP A 40 -11.21 7.85 20.84
N PRO A 41 -11.46 7.64 22.17
CA PRO A 41 -10.71 8.30 23.24
C PRO A 41 -9.20 8.04 23.15
N GLU A 42 -8.82 6.79 22.88
CA GLU A 42 -7.42 6.39 22.74
C GLU A 42 -6.92 6.65 21.30
N PRO A 43 -5.67 7.15 21.16
CA PRO A 43 -5.06 7.25 19.83
C PRO A 43 -4.95 5.90 19.14
N LEU A 44 -5.03 5.91 17.82
CA LEU A 44 -4.76 4.75 16.99
C LEU A 44 -3.28 4.33 17.16
N THR A 45 -3.03 3.06 17.42
CA THR A 45 -1.68 2.49 17.41
C THR A 45 -1.35 1.98 16.02
N VAL A 46 -0.27 2.48 15.44
CA VAL A 46 0.23 2.11 14.11
C VAL A 46 1.65 1.59 14.26
N LEU A 47 1.92 0.40 13.75
CA LEU A 47 3.25 -0.20 13.74
C LEU A 47 3.97 0.21 12.45
N LEU A 48 5.13 0.87 12.54
CA LEU A 48 5.91 1.24 11.36
C LEU A 48 7.37 0.85 11.53
N ASP A 49 7.98 0.41 10.43
CA ASP A 49 9.41 0.17 10.32
C ASP A 49 10.07 1.32 9.52
N PRO A 50 10.93 2.15 10.14
CA PRO A 50 11.62 3.24 9.44
C PRO A 50 12.47 2.78 8.24
N ASP A 51 12.98 1.55 8.24
CA ASP A 51 13.75 0.99 7.13
C ASP A 51 12.89 0.84 5.86
N HIS A 52 11.58 0.66 5.99
CA HIS A 52 10.67 0.70 4.84
C HIS A 52 10.77 2.04 4.10
N GLY A 53 10.89 3.15 4.83
CA GLY A 53 11.08 4.47 4.22
C GLY A 53 12.34 4.55 3.37
N THR A 54 13.46 3.98 3.84
CA THR A 54 14.72 3.92 3.08
C THR A 54 14.56 3.10 1.79
N ARG A 55 13.92 1.93 1.88
CA ARG A 55 13.66 1.06 0.73
C ARG A 55 12.68 1.68 -0.26
N LEU A 56 11.61 2.32 0.22
CA LEU A 56 10.64 3.01 -0.63
C LEU A 56 11.28 4.20 -1.37
N ARG A 57 12.13 5.00 -0.70
CA ARG A 57 12.91 6.06 -1.37
C ARG A 57 13.82 5.49 -2.46
N ALA A 58 14.45 4.34 -2.23
CA ALA A 58 15.25 3.67 -3.25
C ALA A 58 14.40 3.27 -4.46
N LEU A 59 13.16 2.78 -4.24
CA LEU A 59 12.23 2.42 -5.31
C LEU A 59 11.73 3.63 -6.13
N GLN A 60 11.78 4.86 -5.60
CA GLN A 60 11.39 6.06 -6.35
C GLN A 60 12.22 6.31 -7.61
N ARG A 61 13.42 5.72 -7.71
CA ARG A 61 14.19 5.76 -8.99
C ARG A 61 13.49 5.00 -10.11
N HIS A 62 12.69 3.98 -9.76
CA HIS A 62 12.01 3.08 -10.70
C HIS A 62 10.51 3.34 -10.80
N TYR A 63 9.89 3.82 -9.74
CA TYR A 63 8.45 4.00 -9.59
C TYR A 63 8.08 5.46 -9.28
N GLU A 64 6.86 5.81 -9.60
CA GLU A 64 6.11 6.88 -8.98
C GLU A 64 5.24 6.26 -7.89
N LEU A 65 5.52 6.60 -6.62
CA LEU A 65 4.78 6.07 -5.49
C LEU A 65 3.47 6.82 -5.33
N VAL A 66 2.39 6.08 -5.06
CA VAL A 66 1.04 6.61 -4.88
C VAL A 66 0.38 5.91 -3.71
N TRP A 67 -0.15 6.66 -2.77
CA TRP A 67 -0.94 6.08 -1.70
C TRP A 67 -2.23 5.47 -2.26
N ALA A 68 -2.51 4.21 -1.93
CA ALA A 68 -3.69 3.46 -2.30
C ALA A 68 -4.38 2.91 -1.04
N THR A 69 -4.65 3.78 -0.10
CA THR A 69 -5.08 3.51 1.25
C THR A 69 -6.29 4.35 1.64
N THR A 70 -7.11 3.86 2.57
CA THR A 70 -8.20 4.64 3.16
C THR A 70 -7.73 5.82 4.01
N TRP A 71 -6.44 5.91 4.31
CA TRP A 71 -5.85 7.08 4.92
C TRP A 71 -5.82 8.29 3.98
N GLU A 72 -5.83 8.07 2.67
CA GLU A 72 -5.76 9.13 1.65
C GLU A 72 -4.67 10.16 1.97
N ASP A 73 -5.00 11.45 2.04
CA ASP A 73 -4.03 12.51 2.37
C ASP A 73 -3.50 12.44 3.82
N GLU A 74 -4.24 11.84 4.74
CA GLU A 74 -3.77 11.62 6.12
C GLU A 74 -2.50 10.74 6.17
N ALA A 75 -2.27 9.89 5.16
CA ALA A 75 -1.01 9.15 5.04
C ALA A 75 0.19 10.08 4.87
N ASN A 76 0.02 11.24 4.21
CA ASN A 76 1.05 12.26 4.09
C ASN A 76 1.30 13.00 5.42
N ALA A 77 0.26 13.17 6.24
CA ALA A 77 0.37 13.85 7.52
C ALA A 77 1.00 12.96 8.62
N TRP A 78 0.72 11.67 8.62
CA TRP A 78 1.04 10.77 9.72
C TRP A 78 2.07 9.70 9.39
N ILE A 79 2.00 9.09 8.21
CA ILE A 79 2.83 7.94 7.82
C ILE A 79 4.11 8.39 7.13
N ALA A 80 3.99 9.25 6.12
CA ALA A 80 5.14 9.74 5.35
C ALA A 80 6.24 10.35 6.21
N PRO A 81 5.96 11.21 7.24
CA PRO A 81 7.02 11.78 8.08
C PRO A 81 7.80 10.74 8.88
N VAL A 82 7.12 9.70 9.40
CA VAL A 82 7.78 8.62 10.15
C VAL A 82 8.72 7.82 9.26
N LEU A 83 8.30 7.57 8.01
CA LEU A 83 9.09 6.85 7.01
C LEU A 83 10.12 7.74 6.30
N GLY A 84 10.12 9.06 6.57
CA GLY A 84 10.99 10.02 5.88
C GLY A 84 10.69 10.11 4.37
N LEU A 85 9.43 9.91 3.97
CA LEU A 85 8.97 10.06 2.60
C LEU A 85 8.52 11.51 2.36
N PRO A 86 8.68 12.05 1.14
CA PRO A 86 8.00 13.26 0.75
C PRO A 86 6.49 13.03 0.68
N PRO A 87 5.65 14.08 0.66
CA PRO A 87 4.25 13.92 0.32
C PRO A 87 4.08 13.20 -1.02
N LEU A 88 3.23 12.17 -1.04
CA LEU A 88 2.93 11.38 -2.24
C LEU A 88 1.52 11.71 -2.75
N PRO A 89 1.27 11.60 -4.05
CA PRO A 89 -0.09 11.58 -4.56
C PRO A 89 -0.86 10.41 -3.96
N TYR A 90 -2.17 10.49 -3.91
CA TYR A 90 -3.03 9.43 -3.41
C TYR A 90 -4.22 9.18 -4.33
N VAL A 91 -4.76 7.98 -4.24
CA VAL A 91 -5.99 7.61 -4.94
C VAL A 91 -7.16 7.96 -4.03
N ASP A 92 -8.06 8.82 -4.52
CA ASP A 92 -9.31 9.14 -3.86
C ASP A 92 -10.28 7.94 -3.94
N PHE A 93 -10.75 7.48 -2.80
CA PHE A 93 -11.68 6.36 -2.69
C PHE A 93 -13.04 6.81 -2.16
N PRO A 94 -13.99 7.14 -3.04
CA PRO A 94 -15.32 7.55 -2.59
C PRO A 94 -16.03 6.44 -1.80
N ALA A 95 -16.60 6.79 -0.68
CA ALA A 95 -17.43 5.88 0.10
C ALA A 95 -18.77 5.58 -0.63
N PRO A 96 -19.41 4.42 -0.40
CA PRO A 96 -18.96 3.31 0.43
C PRO A 96 -18.00 2.34 -0.30
N ALA A 97 -17.16 1.64 0.46
CA ALA A 97 -16.36 0.53 -0.05
C ALA A 97 -17.28 -0.67 -0.38
N VAL A 98 -17.64 -0.81 -1.65
CA VAL A 98 -18.53 -1.89 -2.13
C VAL A 98 -17.68 -2.86 -2.96
N PRO A 99 -17.78 -4.19 -2.71
CA PRO A 99 -17.08 -5.18 -3.50
C PRO A 99 -17.25 -4.95 -5.01
N GLY A 100 -16.16 -5.11 -5.74
CA GLY A 100 -16.16 -4.93 -7.19
C GLY A 100 -16.81 -6.11 -7.92
N PRO A 101 -16.97 -6.01 -9.24
CA PRO A 101 -17.53 -7.09 -10.05
C PRO A 101 -16.62 -8.34 -10.00
N ALA A 102 -17.22 -9.51 -10.17
CA ALA A 102 -16.54 -10.80 -10.16
C ALA A 102 -15.76 -11.11 -8.86
N GLY A 103 -16.16 -10.51 -7.73
CA GLY A 103 -15.53 -10.74 -6.42
C GLY A 103 -14.21 -9.99 -6.24
N THR A 104 -13.91 -9.00 -7.07
CA THR A 104 -12.73 -8.15 -6.91
C THR A 104 -12.84 -7.27 -5.67
N PHE A 105 -11.69 -6.95 -5.10
CA PHE A 105 -11.59 -6.01 -4.00
C PHE A 105 -12.09 -4.62 -4.44
N TRP A 106 -12.69 -3.88 -3.54
CA TRP A 106 -13.35 -2.61 -3.88
C TRP A 106 -12.41 -1.54 -4.44
N LYS A 107 -11.11 -1.59 -4.14
CA LYS A 107 -10.08 -0.69 -4.68
C LYS A 107 -9.76 -0.98 -6.15
N THR A 108 -9.86 -2.23 -6.60
CA THR A 108 -9.30 -2.72 -7.87
C THR A 108 -9.65 -1.87 -9.07
N ARG A 109 -10.94 -1.62 -9.29
CA ARG A 109 -11.40 -0.83 -10.45
C ARG A 109 -10.87 0.61 -10.41
N ARG A 110 -10.78 1.19 -9.22
CA ARG A 110 -10.31 2.56 -9.06
C ARG A 110 -8.83 2.67 -9.37
N LEU A 111 -8.03 1.69 -8.91
CA LEU A 111 -6.59 1.64 -9.18
C LEU A 111 -6.31 1.46 -10.67
N LEU A 112 -7.05 0.56 -11.36
CA LEU A 112 -6.91 0.39 -12.81
C LEU A 112 -7.26 1.69 -13.55
N ALA A 113 -8.34 2.37 -13.16
CA ALA A 113 -8.72 3.64 -13.74
C ALA A 113 -7.68 4.76 -13.51
N TYR A 114 -7.08 4.80 -12.31
CA TYR A 114 -6.00 5.75 -11.99
C TYR A 114 -4.73 5.46 -12.81
N ALA A 115 -4.40 4.18 -12.97
CA ALA A 115 -3.23 3.77 -13.74
C ALA A 115 -3.38 4.08 -15.23
N ASP A 116 -4.61 4.16 -15.75
CA ASP A 116 -4.92 4.35 -17.17
C ASP A 116 -4.21 3.27 -18.01
N ALA A 117 -3.24 3.62 -18.85
CA ALA A 117 -2.45 2.67 -19.62
C ALA A 117 -1.02 2.46 -19.06
N ARG A 118 -0.74 2.93 -17.85
CA ARG A 118 0.58 2.80 -17.22
C ARG A 118 0.76 1.42 -16.57
N ARG A 119 1.96 0.87 -16.68
CA ARG A 119 2.37 -0.26 -15.86
C ARG A 119 2.26 0.12 -14.37
N PHE A 120 1.87 -0.82 -13.53
CA PHE A 120 1.84 -0.58 -12.07
C PHE A 120 2.16 -1.84 -11.27
N ALA A 121 2.69 -1.63 -10.07
CA ALA A 121 2.67 -2.60 -8.99
C ALA A 121 1.66 -2.13 -7.92
N TRP A 122 1.03 -3.07 -7.26
CA TRP A 122 0.08 -2.79 -6.17
C TRP A 122 0.36 -3.70 -4.98
N VAL A 123 0.54 -3.10 -3.82
CA VAL A 123 0.88 -3.75 -2.55
C VAL A 123 -0.24 -3.51 -1.55
N ASP A 124 -0.89 -4.58 -1.10
CA ASP A 124 -2.08 -4.52 -0.24
C ASP A 124 -2.29 -5.90 0.40
N ASP A 125 -2.93 -5.98 1.56
CA ASP A 125 -3.19 -7.25 2.26
C ASP A 125 -4.51 -7.93 1.85
N ASP A 126 -5.39 -7.20 1.18
CA ASP A 126 -6.70 -7.69 0.72
C ASP A 126 -6.74 -8.06 -0.77
N ILE A 127 -5.59 -8.07 -1.45
CA ILE A 127 -5.49 -8.55 -2.84
C ILE A 127 -5.83 -10.04 -2.93
N THR A 128 -6.69 -10.39 -3.88
CA THR A 128 -7.11 -11.77 -4.16
C THR A 128 -6.74 -12.20 -5.58
N GLU A 129 -6.92 -13.49 -5.87
CA GLU A 129 -6.78 -14.00 -7.23
C GLU A 129 -7.77 -13.35 -8.21
N ALA A 130 -8.97 -13.00 -7.74
CA ALA A 130 -9.96 -12.30 -8.57
C ALA A 130 -9.45 -10.94 -9.07
N ASP A 131 -8.67 -10.23 -8.24
CA ASP A 131 -8.06 -8.95 -8.61
C ASP A 131 -6.99 -9.12 -9.69
N ASP A 132 -6.13 -10.13 -9.54
CA ASP A 132 -5.08 -10.41 -10.53
C ASP A 132 -5.69 -10.81 -11.88
N LEU A 133 -6.69 -11.70 -11.88
CA LEU A 133 -7.42 -12.09 -13.09
C LEU A 133 -8.14 -10.90 -13.75
N TRP A 134 -8.73 -10.03 -12.93
CA TRP A 134 -9.40 -8.82 -13.42
C TRP A 134 -8.41 -7.84 -14.05
N ALA A 135 -7.28 -7.57 -13.37
CA ALA A 135 -6.24 -6.68 -13.89
C ALA A 135 -5.69 -7.19 -15.22
N ARG A 136 -5.34 -8.48 -15.33
CA ARG A 136 -4.86 -9.09 -16.58
C ARG A 136 -5.85 -8.98 -17.74
N ARG A 137 -7.16 -9.00 -17.45
CA ARG A 137 -8.20 -8.94 -18.49
C ARG A 137 -8.55 -7.51 -18.92
N HIS A 138 -8.47 -6.55 -18.00
CA HIS A 138 -9.04 -5.22 -18.20
C HIS A 138 -8.02 -4.09 -18.17
N HIS A 139 -6.75 -4.36 -17.82
CA HIS A 139 -5.69 -3.35 -17.86
C HIS A 139 -4.78 -3.59 -19.07
N PRO A 140 -4.51 -2.55 -19.91
CA PRO A 140 -3.77 -2.74 -21.17
C PRO A 140 -2.27 -2.95 -20.97
N ALA A 141 -1.72 -2.62 -19.80
CA ALA A 141 -0.31 -2.72 -19.50
C ALA A 141 -0.01 -3.77 -18.42
N PRO A 142 1.24 -4.25 -18.29
CA PRO A 142 1.60 -5.19 -17.23
C PRO A 142 1.32 -4.63 -15.84
N ALA A 143 0.76 -5.47 -14.96
CA ALA A 143 0.52 -5.18 -13.56
C ALA A 143 1.15 -6.27 -12.68
N LEU A 144 1.72 -5.88 -11.55
CA LEU A 144 2.17 -6.77 -10.49
C LEU A 144 1.30 -6.54 -9.26
N LEU A 145 0.49 -7.52 -8.89
CA LEU A 145 -0.27 -7.49 -7.66
C LEU A 145 0.48 -8.31 -6.60
N LEU A 146 0.74 -7.70 -5.45
CA LEU A 146 1.57 -8.26 -4.38
C LEU A 146 0.77 -8.30 -3.07
N PRO A 147 0.06 -9.42 -2.79
CA PRO A 147 -0.62 -9.59 -1.52
C PRO A 147 0.37 -9.73 -0.37
N ILE A 148 0.14 -9.02 0.73
CA ILE A 148 0.99 -8.99 1.91
C ILE A 148 0.24 -9.57 3.11
N ASP A 149 0.92 -10.34 3.94
CA ASP A 149 0.36 -10.82 5.20
C ASP A 149 0.29 -9.65 6.21
N ARG A 150 -0.93 -9.32 6.62
CA ARG A 150 -1.24 -8.24 7.57
C ARG A 150 -0.65 -8.41 8.96
N SER A 151 -0.13 -9.60 9.28
CA SER A 151 0.55 -9.87 10.55
C SER A 151 2.06 -9.76 10.46
N VAL A 152 2.59 -9.58 9.24
CA VAL A 152 4.03 -9.55 8.97
C VAL A 152 4.48 -8.22 8.37
N GLY A 153 3.68 -7.65 7.47
CA GLY A 153 4.04 -6.48 6.67
C GLY A 153 5.02 -6.80 5.53
N LEU A 154 5.51 -5.76 4.87
CA LEU A 154 6.51 -5.86 3.81
C LEU A 154 7.84 -6.41 4.34
N ARG A 155 8.43 -7.33 3.58
CA ARG A 155 9.73 -7.93 3.86
C ARG A 155 10.76 -7.59 2.78
N ALA A 156 12.03 -7.82 3.07
CA ALA A 156 13.12 -7.60 2.10
C ALA A 156 12.84 -8.27 0.74
N ALA A 157 12.34 -9.50 0.74
CA ALA A 157 12.01 -10.23 -0.48
C ALA A 157 10.91 -9.55 -1.33
N ASP A 158 9.98 -8.83 -0.69
CA ASP A 158 8.91 -8.10 -1.38
C ASP A 158 9.48 -6.87 -2.10
N PHE A 159 10.37 -6.12 -1.44
CA PHE A 159 11.11 -5.01 -2.06
C PHE A 159 11.98 -5.50 -3.22
N ASP A 160 12.70 -6.61 -3.06
CA ASP A 160 13.50 -7.22 -4.13
C ASP A 160 12.63 -7.63 -5.32
N ARG A 161 11.41 -8.13 -5.07
CA ARG A 161 10.43 -8.48 -6.11
C ARG A 161 9.97 -7.25 -6.87
N LEU A 162 9.66 -6.16 -6.17
CA LEU A 162 9.28 -4.87 -6.77
C LEU A 162 10.42 -4.32 -7.64
N GLU A 163 11.65 -4.34 -7.14
CA GLU A 163 12.82 -3.84 -7.89
C GLU A 163 13.07 -4.64 -9.17
N ARG A 164 13.06 -5.97 -9.08
CA ARG A 164 13.20 -6.85 -10.26
C ARG A 164 12.12 -6.59 -11.30
N TRP A 165 10.86 -6.50 -10.87
CA TRP A 165 9.76 -6.30 -11.79
C TRP A 165 9.84 -4.95 -12.52
N ALA A 166 10.28 -3.89 -11.85
CA ALA A 166 10.49 -2.60 -12.47
C ALA A 166 11.53 -2.63 -13.60
N GLY A 167 12.55 -3.47 -13.46
CA GLY A 167 13.63 -3.64 -14.45
C GLY A 167 13.28 -4.50 -15.67
N THR A 168 12.10 -5.11 -15.72
CA THR A 168 11.67 -6.02 -16.81
C THR A 168 10.93 -5.32 -17.97
N GLY A 169 10.95 -3.99 -18.06
CA GLY A 169 10.18 -3.24 -19.06
C GLY A 169 10.99 -2.24 -19.86
#